data_ec53cf3b74b2098e97c7f7698777141e
#
_entry.id   ec53cf3b74b2098e97c7f7698777141e
#
_cell.length_a   1.000
_cell.length_b   1.000
_cell.length_c   1.000
_cell.angle_alpha   90.00
_cell.angle_beta   90.00
_cell.angle_gamma   90.00
#
_symmetry.space_group_name_H-M   'P 1'
#
loop_
_entity.id
_entity.type
_entity.pdbx_description
1 polymer ?
#
loop_
_entity_poly.entity_id
_entity_poly.type
_entity_poly.pdbx_seq_one_letter_code
_entity_poly.pdbx_strand_id
1 'polypeptide(L)'
;YVDCNDTYAYDPDAAKALLEECGYSAEELTFSMRLPKSYKEYVNAGQIIADALGKVGITCNVEIVEWATWLDEVYTGRVYDLTVVGHTGRLDPITLLARYGSESSENYFNYSSDVVDGLIADYRGQLDEEKRAEDVRQIQEQLAQDVPALYIQSPVMVYLADAGLEGFVQYPIDIYEFKDVKLQA
;
A
#
# COMPACT_ATOMS: atom_id res chain seq x y z
N TYR A 1 1.47 -15.57 0.15
CA TYR A 1 1.20 -14.62 1.26
C TYR A 1 1.94 -15.06 2.51
N VAL A 2 2.57 -14.12 3.16
CA VAL A 2 3.20 -14.28 4.47
C VAL A 2 2.45 -13.42 5.48
N ASP A 3 2.15 -14.00 6.63
CA ASP A 3 1.61 -13.22 7.74
C ASP A 3 2.78 -12.60 8.53
N CYS A 4 2.90 -11.28 8.42
CA CYS A 4 3.94 -10.49 9.10
C CYS A 4 3.35 -9.60 10.23
N ASN A 5 2.13 -9.86 10.67
CA ASN A 5 1.44 -9.03 11.68
C ASN A 5 2.17 -8.97 13.03
N ASP A 6 2.95 -10.01 13.35
CA ASP A 6 3.70 -10.08 14.61
C ASP A 6 5.06 -9.34 14.55
N THR A 7 5.48 -8.83 13.38
CA THR A 7 6.76 -8.11 13.23
C THR A 7 6.77 -6.85 14.10
N TYR A 8 5.67 -6.09 14.11
CA TYR A 8 5.47 -4.94 14.98
C TYR A 8 4.07 -5.00 15.61
N ALA A 9 3.99 -5.48 16.85
CA ALA A 9 2.75 -5.51 17.59
C ALA A 9 2.27 -4.08 17.91
N TYR A 10 0.95 -3.87 17.95
CA TYR A 10 0.38 -2.59 18.35
C TYR A 10 0.67 -2.32 19.82
N ASP A 11 1.60 -1.41 20.10
CA ASP A 11 2.00 -0.99 21.44
C ASP A 11 2.31 0.51 21.47
N PRO A 12 1.32 1.37 21.69
CA PRO A 12 1.52 2.81 21.74
C PRO A 12 2.37 3.28 22.94
N ASP A 13 2.42 2.52 24.01
CA ASP A 13 3.25 2.88 25.17
C ASP A 13 4.73 2.59 24.88
N ALA A 14 5.05 1.47 24.24
CA ALA A 14 6.38 1.18 23.75
C ALA A 14 6.82 2.21 22.68
N ALA A 15 5.92 2.61 21.78
CA ALA A 15 6.22 3.64 20.78
C ALA A 15 6.58 4.99 21.42
N LYS A 16 5.84 5.43 22.45
CA LYS A 16 6.17 6.64 23.20
C LYS A 16 7.54 6.54 23.87
N ALA A 17 7.80 5.44 24.56
CA ALA A 17 9.07 5.22 25.24
C ALA A 17 10.24 5.29 24.27
N LEU A 18 10.11 4.69 23.09
CA LEU A 18 11.13 4.72 22.04
C LEU A 18 11.36 6.14 21.50
N LEU A 19 10.28 6.91 21.27
CA LEU A 19 10.41 8.31 20.83
C LEU A 19 11.10 9.19 21.88
N GLU A 20 10.79 8.99 23.17
CA GLU A 20 11.46 9.66 24.29
C GLU A 20 12.94 9.29 24.37
N GLU A 21 13.28 8.02 24.19
CA GLU A 21 14.67 7.52 24.18
C GLU A 21 15.47 8.13 23.00
N CYS A 22 14.87 8.23 21.83
CA CYS A 22 15.48 8.84 20.65
C CYS A 22 15.71 10.36 20.79
N GLY A 23 14.95 11.04 21.65
CA GLY A 23 15.14 12.44 21.97
C GLY A 23 14.78 13.41 20.83
N TYR A 24 13.88 13.03 19.94
CA TYR A 24 13.41 13.90 18.85
C TYR A 24 12.70 15.15 19.37
N SER A 25 12.94 16.27 18.71
CA SER A 25 12.18 17.51 18.93
C SER A 25 10.75 17.43 18.38
N ALA A 26 9.86 18.30 18.85
CA ALA A 26 8.50 18.39 18.33
C ALA A 26 8.44 18.73 16.83
N GLU A 27 9.44 19.45 16.30
CA GLU A 27 9.55 19.75 14.87
C GLU A 27 9.91 18.49 14.06
N GLU A 28 10.87 17.69 14.54
CA GLU A 28 11.27 16.41 13.93
C GLU A 28 10.13 15.38 13.96
N LEU A 29 9.19 15.49 14.88
CA LEU A 29 7.98 14.66 15.01
C LEU A 29 6.76 15.30 14.33
N THR A 30 6.96 16.21 13.38
CA THR A 30 5.87 16.84 12.63
C THR A 30 5.95 16.49 11.15
N PHE A 31 4.92 15.80 10.66
CA PHE A 31 4.82 15.29 9.29
C PHE A 31 3.61 15.86 8.56
N SER A 32 3.70 15.93 7.24
CA SER A 32 2.58 16.19 6.34
C SER A 32 2.01 14.87 5.80
N MET A 33 0.68 14.78 5.69
CA MET A 33 0.02 13.65 5.05
C MET A 33 -0.86 14.16 3.91
N ARG A 34 -0.51 13.84 2.66
CA ARG A 34 -1.26 14.25 1.48
C ARG A 34 -2.22 13.17 1.02
N LEU A 35 -3.52 13.49 1.03
CA LEU A 35 -4.60 12.54 0.75
C LEU A 35 -5.40 12.95 -0.49
N PRO A 36 -5.67 12.02 -1.43
CA PRO A 36 -6.44 12.33 -2.63
C PRO A 36 -7.93 12.48 -2.29
N LYS A 37 -8.49 13.66 -2.56
CA LYS A 37 -9.87 14.06 -2.25
C LYS A 37 -10.93 13.13 -2.86
N SER A 38 -10.64 12.54 -4.02
CA SER A 38 -11.61 11.75 -4.77
C SER A 38 -11.97 10.42 -4.07
N TYR A 39 -11.21 9.99 -3.07
CA TYR A 39 -11.34 8.71 -2.39
C TYR A 39 -11.59 8.92 -0.89
N LYS A 40 -12.86 8.91 -0.49
CA LYS A 40 -13.26 9.15 0.91
C LYS A 40 -12.66 8.14 1.89
N GLU A 41 -12.51 6.90 1.46
CA GLU A 41 -11.90 5.82 2.24
C GLU A 41 -10.44 6.14 2.60
N TYR A 42 -9.67 6.72 1.69
CA TYR A 42 -8.28 7.11 1.97
C TYR A 42 -8.21 8.32 2.89
N VAL A 43 -9.10 9.28 2.70
CA VAL A 43 -9.20 10.45 3.59
C VAL A 43 -9.57 10.01 5.02
N ASN A 44 -10.56 9.13 5.18
CA ASN A 44 -10.97 8.63 6.48
C ASN A 44 -9.85 7.82 7.16
N ALA A 45 -9.18 6.94 6.40
CA ALA A 45 -8.06 6.16 6.93
C ALA A 45 -6.90 7.08 7.37
N GLY A 46 -6.56 8.08 6.56
CA GLY A 46 -5.52 9.04 6.91
C GLY A 46 -5.83 9.86 8.17
N GLN A 47 -7.08 10.26 8.38
CA GLN A 47 -7.50 10.94 9.61
C GLN A 47 -7.36 10.05 10.84
N ILE A 48 -7.76 8.77 10.74
CA ILE A 48 -7.58 7.79 11.83
C ILE A 48 -6.10 7.58 12.15
N ILE A 49 -5.26 7.50 11.12
CA ILE A 49 -3.80 7.35 11.29
C ILE A 49 -3.22 8.60 11.95
N ALA A 50 -3.60 9.79 11.51
CA ALA A 50 -3.13 11.04 12.11
C ALA A 50 -3.52 11.14 13.60
N ASP A 51 -4.76 10.76 13.96
CA ASP A 51 -5.21 10.70 15.35
C ASP A 51 -4.41 9.66 16.18
N ALA A 52 -4.09 8.50 15.59
CA ALA A 52 -3.29 7.48 16.25
C ALA A 52 -1.85 7.94 16.49
N LEU A 53 -1.23 8.58 15.50
CA LEU A 53 0.10 9.19 15.62
C LEU A 53 0.11 10.29 16.71
N GLY A 54 -0.92 11.13 16.78
CA GLY A 54 -1.07 12.15 17.81
C GLY A 54 -1.07 11.61 19.24
N LYS A 55 -1.61 10.40 19.45
CA LYS A 55 -1.61 9.73 20.77
C LYS A 55 -0.22 9.35 21.27
N VAL A 56 0.74 9.17 20.36
CA VAL A 56 2.14 8.87 20.70
C VAL A 56 3.06 10.08 20.60
N GLY A 57 2.52 11.27 20.37
CA GLY A 57 3.29 12.52 20.35
C GLY A 57 3.77 12.96 18.98
N ILE A 58 3.32 12.29 17.90
CA ILE A 58 3.64 12.66 16.52
C ILE A 58 2.55 13.57 15.96
N THR A 59 2.92 14.74 15.47
CA THR A 59 1.99 15.66 14.79
C THR A 59 1.89 15.29 13.32
N CYS A 60 0.67 15.04 12.84
CA CYS A 60 0.42 14.75 11.43
C CYS A 60 -0.54 15.79 10.84
N ASN A 61 -0.04 16.64 9.95
CA ASN A 61 -0.81 17.66 9.26
C ASN A 61 -1.45 17.07 8.00
N VAL A 62 -2.77 16.88 8.04
CA VAL A 62 -3.51 16.27 6.92
C VAL A 62 -3.86 17.33 5.88
N GLU A 63 -3.40 17.13 4.66
CA GLU A 63 -3.68 17.95 3.48
C GLU A 63 -4.51 17.14 2.47
N ILE A 64 -5.75 17.60 2.19
CA ILE A 64 -6.62 16.96 1.20
C ILE A 64 -6.42 17.68 -0.13
N VAL A 65 -5.90 16.96 -1.13
CA VAL A 65 -5.54 17.53 -2.44
C VAL A 65 -6.36 16.92 -3.57
N GLU A 66 -6.48 17.64 -4.68
CA GLU A 66 -7.11 17.10 -5.89
C GLU A 66 -6.25 15.95 -6.47
N TRP A 67 -6.89 15.01 -7.19
CA TRP A 67 -6.19 13.83 -7.74
C TRP A 67 -5.01 14.20 -8.64
N ALA A 68 -5.16 15.24 -9.48
CA ALA A 68 -4.09 15.69 -10.35
C ALA A 68 -2.88 16.22 -9.56
N THR A 69 -3.12 16.96 -8.48
CA THR A 69 -2.08 17.43 -7.57
C THR A 69 -1.39 16.26 -6.86
N TRP A 70 -2.17 15.27 -6.43
CA TRP A 70 -1.61 14.05 -5.82
C TRP A 70 -0.70 13.31 -6.80
N LEU A 71 -1.11 13.15 -8.07
CA LEU A 71 -0.29 12.51 -9.10
C LEU A 71 1.01 13.27 -9.37
N ASP A 72 0.96 14.59 -9.41
CA ASP A 72 2.11 15.44 -9.68
C ASP A 72 3.08 15.49 -8.50
N GLU A 73 2.59 15.82 -7.32
CA GLU A 73 3.44 16.07 -6.15
C GLU A 73 3.83 14.80 -5.39
N VAL A 74 2.89 13.84 -5.22
CA VAL A 74 3.13 12.62 -4.45
C VAL A 74 3.71 11.53 -5.34
N TYR A 75 2.98 11.14 -6.40
CA TYR A 75 3.40 9.99 -7.22
C TYR A 75 4.63 10.28 -8.07
N THR A 76 4.65 11.43 -8.77
CA THR A 76 5.74 11.80 -9.67
C THR A 76 6.85 12.56 -8.95
N GLY A 77 6.46 13.60 -8.22
CA GLY A 77 7.40 14.50 -7.54
C GLY A 77 8.00 13.93 -6.28
N ARG A 78 7.34 12.97 -5.63
CA ARG A 78 7.75 12.33 -4.36
C ARG A 78 7.98 13.34 -3.23
N VAL A 79 7.20 14.44 -3.24
CA VAL A 79 7.28 15.54 -2.24
C VAL A 79 6.16 15.36 -1.23
N TYR A 80 6.36 14.46 -0.28
CA TYR A 80 5.42 14.17 0.81
C TYR A 80 6.13 13.36 1.90
N ASP A 81 5.58 13.38 3.12
CA ASP A 81 6.03 12.52 4.21
C ASP A 81 5.16 11.26 4.27
N LEU A 82 3.84 11.43 4.28
CA LEU A 82 2.87 10.34 4.37
C LEU A 82 1.75 10.50 3.32
N THR A 83 1.20 9.39 2.86
CA THR A 83 0.00 9.34 2.03
C THR A 83 -0.77 8.04 2.27
N VAL A 84 -2.05 8.02 1.88
CA VAL A 84 -2.87 6.80 1.85
C VAL A 84 -3.44 6.63 0.46
N VAL A 85 -3.17 5.49 -0.16
CA VAL A 85 -3.66 5.16 -1.50
C VAL A 85 -3.83 3.66 -1.64
N GLY A 86 -4.73 3.22 -2.51
CA GLY A 86 -4.92 1.81 -2.85
C GLY A 86 -4.32 1.45 -4.21
N HIS A 87 -4.01 0.18 -4.36
CA HIS A 87 -3.59 -0.40 -5.63
C HIS A 87 -4.61 -1.43 -6.09
N THR A 88 -4.88 -1.47 -7.39
CA THR A 88 -5.68 -2.54 -8.00
C THR A 88 -4.95 -3.87 -7.93
N GLY A 89 -5.70 -4.95 -7.67
CA GLY A 89 -5.18 -6.31 -7.68
C GLY A 89 -4.49 -6.68 -8.99
N ARG A 90 -3.49 -7.54 -8.90
CA ARG A 90 -2.75 -8.12 -10.02
C ARG A 90 -2.73 -9.63 -9.87
N LEU A 91 -2.71 -10.35 -11.00
CA LEU A 91 -2.63 -11.83 -10.99
C LEU A 91 -1.25 -12.32 -10.59
N ASP A 92 -0.20 -11.60 -10.98
CA ASP A 92 1.17 -11.92 -10.59
C ASP A 92 1.62 -10.98 -9.46
N PRO A 93 1.94 -11.51 -8.26
CA PRO A 93 2.31 -10.72 -7.09
C PRO A 93 3.53 -9.83 -7.33
N ILE A 94 4.50 -10.26 -8.16
CA ILE A 94 5.67 -9.45 -8.46
C ILE A 94 5.32 -8.12 -9.12
N THR A 95 4.20 -8.04 -9.81
CA THR A 95 3.76 -6.77 -10.45
C THR A 95 3.47 -5.67 -9.42
N LEU A 96 3.07 -6.05 -8.19
CA LEU A 96 2.91 -5.11 -7.09
C LEU A 96 4.22 -4.91 -6.32
N LEU A 97 4.95 -5.98 -6.06
CA LEU A 97 6.17 -5.95 -5.24
C LEU A 97 7.34 -5.26 -5.97
N ALA A 98 7.43 -5.39 -7.29
CA ALA A 98 8.47 -4.72 -8.08
C ALA A 98 8.40 -3.19 -8.06
N ARG A 99 7.32 -2.61 -7.53
CA ARG A 99 7.23 -1.15 -7.29
C ARG A 99 8.20 -0.67 -6.23
N TYR A 100 8.60 -1.54 -5.31
CA TYR A 100 9.56 -1.25 -4.26
C TYR A 100 11.03 -1.35 -4.72
N GLY A 101 11.28 -1.81 -5.96
CA GLY A 101 12.63 -1.81 -6.51
C GLY A 101 13.20 -0.39 -6.65
N SER A 102 14.47 -0.22 -6.30
CA SER A 102 15.13 1.09 -6.24
C SER A 102 15.07 1.86 -7.56
N GLU A 103 15.20 1.16 -8.69
CA GLU A 103 15.18 1.72 -10.05
C GLU A 103 13.76 1.72 -10.68
N SER A 104 12.73 1.33 -9.93
CA SER A 104 11.37 1.28 -10.47
C SER A 104 10.81 2.68 -10.68
N SER A 105 10.30 2.97 -11.87
CA SER A 105 9.57 4.21 -12.14
C SER A 105 8.27 4.34 -11.35
N GLU A 106 7.76 3.24 -10.82
CA GLU A 106 6.57 3.18 -9.96
C GLU A 106 6.93 3.25 -8.45
N ASN A 107 8.23 3.38 -8.10
CA ASN A 107 8.67 3.56 -6.72
C ASN A 107 8.50 5.01 -6.27
N TYR A 108 7.28 5.35 -5.86
CA TYR A 108 7.02 6.66 -5.23
C TYR A 108 7.22 6.63 -3.71
N PHE A 109 7.57 5.50 -3.15
CA PHE A 109 7.84 5.30 -1.72
C PHE A 109 9.20 5.86 -1.26
N ASN A 110 10.08 6.27 -2.20
CA ASN A 110 11.48 6.62 -1.94
C ASN A 110 12.27 5.52 -1.20
N TYR A 111 11.84 4.27 -1.37
CA TYR A 111 12.46 3.12 -0.76
C TYR A 111 13.60 2.58 -1.61
N SER A 112 14.66 2.10 -0.96
CA SER A 112 15.80 1.47 -1.61
C SER A 112 16.34 0.35 -0.74
N SER A 113 16.50 -0.84 -1.33
CA SER A 113 17.04 -2.01 -0.64
C SER A 113 17.71 -2.94 -1.64
N ASP A 114 19.02 -3.16 -1.49
CA ASP A 114 19.78 -4.11 -2.31
C ASP A 114 19.22 -5.54 -2.18
N VAL A 115 18.65 -5.88 -1.02
CA VAL A 115 18.03 -7.19 -0.78
C VAL A 115 16.77 -7.35 -1.63
N VAL A 116 15.87 -6.36 -1.60
CA VAL A 116 14.64 -6.39 -2.40
C VAL A 116 14.94 -6.34 -3.89
N ASP A 117 15.90 -5.53 -4.31
CA ASP A 117 16.32 -5.45 -5.71
C ASP A 117 16.88 -6.79 -6.21
N GLY A 118 17.72 -7.45 -5.40
CA GLY A 118 18.25 -8.78 -5.71
C GLY A 118 17.14 -9.82 -5.86
N LEU A 119 16.21 -9.88 -4.91
CA LEU A 119 15.09 -10.84 -4.95
C LEU A 119 14.15 -10.58 -6.15
N ILE A 120 13.91 -9.32 -6.52
CA ILE A 120 13.14 -8.99 -7.73
C ILE A 120 13.87 -9.47 -8.99
N ALA A 121 15.20 -9.32 -9.05
CA ALA A 121 16.01 -9.78 -10.16
C ALA A 121 16.02 -11.31 -10.25
N ASP A 122 16.17 -12.02 -9.13
CA ASP A 122 16.14 -13.48 -9.03
C ASP A 122 14.78 -14.01 -9.49
N TYR A 123 13.68 -13.46 -9.01
CA TYR A 123 12.33 -13.82 -9.44
C TYR A 123 12.16 -13.73 -10.96
N ARG A 124 12.68 -12.66 -11.58
CA ARG A 124 12.57 -12.45 -13.03
C ARG A 124 13.49 -13.35 -13.84
N GLY A 125 14.59 -13.78 -13.24
CA GLY A 125 15.63 -14.60 -13.88
C GLY A 125 15.36 -16.10 -13.89
N GLN A 126 14.37 -16.60 -13.15
CA GLN A 126 14.13 -18.03 -12.99
C GLN A 126 12.72 -18.47 -13.40
N LEU A 127 12.62 -19.77 -13.76
CA LEU A 127 11.37 -20.42 -14.19
C LEU A 127 10.83 -21.41 -13.14
N ASP A 128 11.58 -21.67 -12.08
CA ASP A 128 11.19 -22.57 -10.99
C ASP A 128 10.13 -21.88 -10.12
N GLU A 129 8.91 -22.41 -10.12
CA GLU A 129 7.78 -21.81 -9.42
C GLU A 129 7.97 -21.80 -7.89
N GLU A 130 8.62 -22.81 -7.32
CA GLU A 130 8.86 -22.87 -5.87
C GLU A 130 9.85 -21.79 -5.44
N LYS A 131 10.91 -21.57 -6.23
CA LYS A 131 11.87 -20.51 -5.96
C LYS A 131 11.26 -19.13 -6.14
N ARG A 132 10.47 -18.94 -7.19
CA ARG A 132 9.72 -17.67 -7.39
C ARG A 132 8.78 -17.38 -6.22
N ALA A 133 8.10 -18.40 -5.70
CA ALA A 133 7.24 -18.24 -4.53
C ALA A 133 8.06 -17.90 -3.27
N GLU A 134 9.27 -18.46 -3.14
CA GLU A 134 10.22 -18.13 -2.08
C GLU A 134 10.69 -16.68 -2.15
N ASP A 135 11.11 -16.21 -3.34
CA ASP A 135 11.53 -14.82 -3.54
C ASP A 135 10.42 -13.84 -3.16
N VAL A 136 9.17 -14.11 -3.59
CA VAL A 136 7.99 -13.31 -3.22
C VAL A 136 7.78 -13.28 -1.70
N ARG A 137 8.00 -14.40 -1.01
CA ARG A 137 7.86 -14.46 0.44
C ARG A 137 8.93 -13.61 1.13
N GLN A 138 10.19 -13.76 0.72
CA GLN A 138 11.31 -13.00 1.28
C GLN A 138 11.16 -11.49 1.03
N ILE A 139 10.66 -11.08 -0.14
CA ILE A 139 10.35 -9.66 -0.40
C ILE A 139 9.29 -9.16 0.59
N GLN A 140 8.22 -9.91 0.83
CA GLN A 140 7.17 -9.50 1.79
C GLN A 140 7.74 -9.38 3.22
N GLU A 141 8.56 -10.33 3.66
CA GLU A 141 9.22 -10.30 4.96
C GLU A 141 10.14 -9.09 5.10
N GLN A 142 10.95 -8.80 4.07
CA GLN A 142 11.84 -7.64 4.08
C GLN A 142 11.07 -6.32 4.13
N LEU A 143 10.01 -6.18 3.30
CA LEU A 143 9.16 -4.99 3.32
C LEU A 143 8.43 -4.80 4.66
N ALA A 144 8.06 -5.90 5.33
CA ALA A 144 7.45 -5.82 6.66
C ALA A 144 8.47 -5.36 7.73
N GLN A 145 9.75 -5.70 7.60
CA GLN A 145 10.80 -5.24 8.50
C GLN A 145 11.18 -3.78 8.27
N ASP A 146 11.29 -3.36 7.00
CA ASP A 146 11.73 -2.01 6.63
C ASP A 146 10.60 -0.97 6.69
N VAL A 147 9.35 -1.43 6.66
CA VAL A 147 8.11 -0.62 6.75
C VAL A 147 8.07 0.56 5.76
N PRO A 148 8.36 0.39 4.46
CA PRO A 148 8.17 1.48 3.49
C PRO A 148 6.70 1.83 3.29
N ALA A 149 5.80 0.91 3.63
CA ALA A 149 4.35 1.09 3.61
C ALA A 149 3.66 0.24 4.67
N LEU A 150 2.55 0.74 5.21
CA LEU A 150 1.63 0.00 6.07
C LEU A 150 0.47 -0.54 5.23
N TYR A 151 0.27 -1.85 5.26
CA TYR A 151 -0.82 -2.52 4.55
C TYR A 151 -2.07 -2.54 5.41
N ILE A 152 -3.02 -1.63 5.13
CA ILE A 152 -4.19 -1.41 5.98
C ILE A 152 -5.24 -2.49 5.76
N GLN A 153 -5.60 -2.76 4.51
CA GLN A 153 -6.63 -3.75 4.15
C GLN A 153 -6.58 -4.15 2.67
N SER A 154 -7.14 -5.31 2.38
CA SER A 154 -7.56 -5.72 1.04
C SER A 154 -9.10 -5.77 1.02
N PRO A 155 -9.79 -4.76 0.43
CA PRO A 155 -11.23 -4.68 0.49
C PRO A 155 -11.88 -5.79 -0.36
N VAL A 156 -13.02 -6.30 0.14
CA VAL A 156 -13.87 -7.20 -0.64
C VAL A 156 -14.69 -6.37 -1.63
N MET A 157 -14.60 -6.71 -2.90
CA MET A 157 -15.45 -6.10 -3.94
C MET A 157 -16.83 -6.75 -3.92
N VAL A 158 -17.88 -5.94 -3.76
CA VAL A 158 -19.26 -6.39 -3.74
C VAL A 158 -19.97 -5.85 -4.97
N TYR A 159 -20.61 -6.73 -5.72
CA TYR A 159 -21.39 -6.38 -6.89
C TYR A 159 -22.87 -6.66 -6.61
N LEU A 160 -23.72 -5.73 -7.03
CA LEU A 160 -25.17 -5.91 -7.06
C LEU A 160 -25.60 -5.99 -8.51
N ALA A 161 -26.36 -7.02 -8.86
CA ALA A 161 -26.88 -7.23 -10.18
C ALA A 161 -28.38 -7.57 -10.12
N ASP A 162 -29.09 -7.32 -11.22
CA ASP A 162 -30.44 -7.78 -11.38
C ASP A 162 -30.49 -9.32 -11.34
N ALA A 163 -31.54 -9.89 -10.74
CA ALA A 163 -31.67 -11.33 -10.60
C ALA A 163 -31.82 -12.06 -11.97
N GLY A 164 -32.26 -11.35 -12.99
CA GLY A 164 -32.35 -11.84 -14.37
C GLY A 164 -31.06 -11.71 -15.18
N LEU A 165 -29.98 -11.16 -14.59
CA LEU A 165 -28.71 -11.03 -15.28
C LEU A 165 -27.97 -12.37 -15.33
N GLU A 166 -27.76 -12.89 -16.54
CA GLU A 166 -27.01 -14.13 -16.79
C GLU A 166 -25.67 -13.85 -17.48
N GLY A 167 -24.72 -14.76 -17.32
CA GLY A 167 -23.43 -14.74 -18.03
C GLY A 167 -22.42 -13.68 -17.51
N PHE A 168 -22.75 -12.93 -16.46
CA PHE A 168 -21.80 -12.03 -15.82
C PHE A 168 -20.82 -12.84 -14.97
N VAL A 169 -19.51 -12.65 -15.23
CA VAL A 169 -18.43 -13.28 -14.47
C VAL A 169 -17.60 -12.20 -13.79
N GLN A 170 -17.43 -12.32 -12.48
CA GLN A 170 -16.53 -11.46 -11.71
C GLN A 170 -15.12 -12.07 -11.72
N TYR A 171 -14.16 -11.31 -12.19
CA TYR A 171 -12.75 -11.68 -12.12
C TYR A 171 -12.07 -11.08 -10.88
N PRO A 172 -10.99 -11.68 -10.38
CA PRO A 172 -10.24 -11.15 -9.21
C PRO A 172 -9.41 -9.89 -9.53
N ILE A 173 -9.54 -9.36 -10.73
CA ILE A 173 -8.90 -8.12 -11.21
C ILE A 173 -9.97 -7.28 -11.93
N ASP A 174 -9.70 -5.98 -12.16
CA ASP A 174 -10.62 -5.04 -12.80
C ASP A 174 -10.77 -5.30 -14.32
N ILE A 175 -11.27 -6.48 -14.67
CA ILE A 175 -11.63 -6.87 -16.02
C ILE A 175 -13.12 -7.23 -16.05
N TYR A 176 -13.84 -6.67 -17.02
CA TYR A 176 -15.25 -6.94 -17.24
C TYR A 176 -15.43 -7.50 -18.65
N GLU A 177 -16.00 -8.68 -18.74
CA GLU A 177 -16.33 -9.35 -19.99
C GLU A 177 -17.86 -9.40 -20.16
N PHE A 178 -18.39 -8.76 -21.21
CA PHE A 178 -19.82 -8.62 -21.44
C PHE A 178 -20.34 -9.47 -22.60
N LYS A 179 -19.49 -10.25 -23.28
CA LYS A 179 -19.86 -10.99 -24.50
C LYS A 179 -21.04 -11.99 -24.29
N ASP A 180 -21.12 -12.58 -23.10
CA ASP A 180 -22.12 -13.60 -22.75
C ASP A 180 -23.20 -13.05 -21.82
N VAL A 181 -23.16 -11.77 -21.48
CA VAL A 181 -24.12 -11.15 -20.58
C VAL A 181 -25.46 -10.94 -21.25
N LYS A 182 -26.53 -11.43 -20.62
CA LYS A 182 -27.90 -11.31 -21.07
C LYS A 182 -28.80 -10.92 -19.91
N LEU A 183 -29.83 -10.12 -20.18
CA LEU A 183 -30.91 -9.86 -19.25
C LEU A 183 -32.14 -10.65 -19.69
N GLN A 184 -32.64 -11.52 -18.83
CA GLN A 184 -33.93 -12.19 -19.05
C GLN A 184 -35.06 -11.16 -18.86
N ALA A 185 -36.00 -11.15 -19.83
CA ALA A 185 -37.15 -10.27 -19.80
C ALA A 185 -38.23 -10.75 -18.82
#